data_162ee5bf9c50eed00492c5e567e0f624
#
_entry.id   162ee5bf9c50eed00492c5e567e0f624
#
_cell.length_a   1.000
_cell.length_b   1.000
_cell.length_c   1.000
_cell.angle_alpha   90.00
_cell.angle_beta   90.00
_cell.angle_gamma   90.00
#
_symmetry.space_group_name_H-M   'P 1'
#
loop_
_entity.id
_entity.type
_entity.pdbx_description
1 polymer ?
#
loop_
_entity_poly.entity_id
_entity_poly.type
_entity_poly.pdbx_seq_one_letter_code
_entity_poly.pdbx_strand_id
1 'polypeptide(L)'
;AAERGITIVPEIEMPGHSEEVLTAYPELSCTHEPYKQADFCPGNIGTYDFLENVLKEVMDIFPSHYIHVGGDEAAKKSWGSCALCQKKMKELGIDHVDGLQAHLISYMGKFLNEHGRQLVGWDEVIAGNLSKNTTVMVWRGTELAHEAIKHGYDVVMSPGAYCYFDMYQDAPGTQPVANGGFIPTEKVYSYVPGSDLPEAERNMITGVQANLWTEHIPTPEYAEYMLYPRALALAEIGWNGTKTKNYPEFKTRALAQIEHLKAEGVNPFELKKEIGERKEKMKPVQHKAVGAKVTYNHAYNRYYPAAGEKTLVDGNMGGWAHGDGRWQGFIGKNCFDVTIDLGKSTKISSVGTDFMQSSGPEIFYPSQYTVSVSEDGKNFTQVFDKKYESSKEPILDFKTLAWKGSKTARYIRVQAKPSSFGGWLFVDEIIVK
;
A
#
# COMPACT_ATOMS: atom_id res chain seq x y z
N ALA A 1 24.23 15.38 -11.26
CA ALA A 1 23.53 14.30 -11.97
C ALA A 1 24.12 14.12 -13.37
N ALA A 2 24.09 15.13 -14.23
CA ALA A 2 24.52 15.05 -15.63
C ALA A 2 25.98 14.50 -15.81
N GLU A 3 26.95 14.94 -14.99
CA GLU A 3 28.33 14.44 -15.01
C GLU A 3 28.45 12.94 -14.75
N ARG A 4 27.44 12.34 -14.13
CA ARG A 4 27.35 10.90 -13.83
C ARG A 4 26.41 10.15 -14.76
N GLY A 5 25.93 10.80 -15.83
CA GLY A 5 24.96 10.20 -16.76
C GLY A 5 23.57 9.96 -16.16
N ILE A 6 23.22 10.68 -15.10
CA ILE A 6 21.92 10.56 -14.42
C ILE A 6 20.99 11.67 -14.95
N THR A 7 19.85 11.28 -15.49
CA THR A 7 18.77 12.19 -15.87
C THR A 7 17.87 12.46 -14.66
N ILE A 8 17.64 13.74 -14.36
CA ILE A 8 16.65 14.13 -13.36
C ILE A 8 15.33 14.31 -14.10
N VAL A 9 14.33 13.51 -13.73
CA VAL A 9 12.95 13.63 -14.24
C VAL A 9 12.15 14.39 -13.18
N PRO A 10 11.74 15.65 -13.47
CA PRO A 10 10.90 16.39 -12.52
C PRO A 10 9.47 15.85 -12.55
N GLU A 11 8.83 15.81 -11.38
CA GLU A 11 7.41 15.50 -11.23
C GLU A 11 6.65 16.74 -10.77
N ILE A 12 5.62 17.10 -11.52
CA ILE A 12 4.67 18.19 -11.21
C ILE A 12 3.29 17.56 -11.13
N GLU A 13 2.81 17.40 -9.93
CA GLU A 13 1.58 16.65 -9.64
C GLU A 13 0.32 17.34 -10.17
N MET A 14 -0.52 16.60 -10.87
CA MET A 14 -1.83 17.01 -11.37
C MET A 14 -2.72 15.80 -11.73
N PRO A 15 -4.04 15.86 -11.51
CA PRO A 15 -4.77 16.92 -10.83
C PRO A 15 -4.77 16.79 -9.31
N GLY A 16 -4.41 15.62 -8.74
CA GLY A 16 -4.39 15.32 -7.32
C GLY A 16 -3.16 15.89 -6.60
N HIS A 17 -2.98 15.52 -5.32
CA HIS A 17 -1.82 15.87 -4.48
C HIS A 17 -1.36 17.35 -4.58
N SER A 18 -2.33 18.26 -4.74
CA SER A 18 -2.08 19.68 -5.01
C SER A 18 -2.64 20.60 -3.91
N GLU A 19 -2.84 20.12 -2.69
CA GLU A 19 -3.44 20.87 -1.59
C GLU A 19 -2.64 22.14 -1.24
N GLU A 20 -1.31 22.06 -1.25
CA GLU A 20 -0.42 23.19 -0.95
C GLU A 20 -0.57 24.30 -2.01
N VAL A 21 -0.59 23.91 -3.27
CA VAL A 21 -0.79 24.86 -4.40
C VAL A 21 -2.19 25.47 -4.30
N LEU A 22 -3.22 24.67 -4.07
CA LEU A 22 -4.61 25.12 -4.00
C LEU A 22 -4.90 25.89 -2.70
N THR A 23 -4.04 25.78 -1.70
CA THR A 23 -4.08 26.66 -0.51
C THR A 23 -3.54 28.04 -0.85
N ALA A 24 -2.49 28.13 -1.67
CA ALA A 24 -1.92 29.40 -2.12
C ALA A 24 -2.73 30.06 -3.26
N TYR A 25 -3.35 29.25 -4.13
CA TYR A 25 -4.15 29.66 -5.30
C TYR A 25 -5.54 29.01 -5.25
N PRO A 26 -6.39 29.33 -4.27
CA PRO A 26 -7.68 28.66 -4.08
C PRO A 26 -8.65 28.81 -5.27
N GLU A 27 -8.48 29.84 -6.08
CA GLU A 27 -9.25 30.08 -7.31
C GLU A 27 -9.08 28.97 -8.37
N LEU A 28 -8.02 28.14 -8.27
CA LEU A 28 -7.77 27.01 -9.17
C LEU A 28 -8.49 25.73 -8.70
N SER A 29 -9.10 25.75 -7.51
CA SER A 29 -9.93 24.66 -6.99
C SER A 29 -11.42 24.85 -7.34
N CYS A 30 -12.23 23.80 -7.20
CA CYS A 30 -13.69 23.91 -7.34
C CYS A 30 -14.37 24.61 -6.17
N THR A 31 -13.75 24.60 -4.99
CA THR A 31 -14.30 25.19 -3.77
C THR A 31 -13.95 26.66 -3.62
N HIS A 32 -12.88 27.11 -4.27
CA HIS A 32 -12.28 28.45 -4.11
C HIS A 32 -11.91 28.79 -2.64
N GLU A 33 -11.69 27.73 -1.83
CA GLU A 33 -11.34 27.87 -0.41
C GLU A 33 -10.03 27.12 -0.10
N PRO A 34 -9.07 27.73 0.65
CA PRO A 34 -7.85 27.05 1.10
C PRO A 34 -8.16 25.81 1.96
N TYR A 35 -7.33 24.78 1.88
CA TYR A 35 -7.42 23.54 2.68
C TYR A 35 -8.72 22.73 2.50
N LYS A 36 -9.47 22.95 1.42
CA LYS A 36 -10.76 22.27 1.18
C LYS A 36 -10.71 21.21 0.07
N GLN A 37 -9.69 21.26 -0.74
CA GLN A 37 -9.56 20.39 -1.91
C GLN A 37 -8.09 20.20 -2.26
N ALA A 38 -7.74 18.96 -2.60
CA ALA A 38 -6.40 18.58 -3.06
C ALA A 38 -6.31 18.38 -4.58
N ASP A 39 -7.42 18.55 -5.30
CA ASP A 39 -7.48 18.36 -6.76
C ASP A 39 -7.73 19.69 -7.46
N PHE A 40 -6.99 19.99 -8.52
CA PHE A 40 -7.30 21.11 -9.42
C PHE A 40 -8.72 21.02 -9.97
N CYS A 41 -9.29 22.17 -10.37
CA CYS A 41 -10.56 22.24 -11.09
C CYS A 41 -10.33 22.10 -12.60
N PRO A 42 -10.58 20.94 -13.24
CA PRO A 42 -10.37 20.78 -14.68
C PRO A 42 -11.40 21.49 -15.55
N GLY A 43 -12.46 22.04 -14.95
CA GLY A 43 -13.40 22.92 -15.62
C GLY A 43 -12.93 24.37 -15.73
N ASN A 44 -11.95 24.78 -14.91
CA ASN A 44 -11.41 26.14 -14.90
C ASN A 44 -10.27 26.30 -15.90
N ILE A 45 -10.41 27.25 -16.84
CA ILE A 45 -9.34 27.51 -17.82
C ILE A 45 -8.05 28.00 -17.15
N GLY A 46 -8.17 28.75 -16.04
CA GLY A 46 -7.00 29.19 -15.27
C GLY A 46 -6.12 28.06 -14.75
N THR A 47 -6.69 26.86 -14.54
CA THR A 47 -5.91 25.65 -14.20
C THR A 47 -4.93 25.29 -15.31
N TYR A 48 -5.39 25.32 -16.56
CA TYR A 48 -4.53 25.01 -17.72
C TYR A 48 -3.44 26.05 -17.91
N ASP A 49 -3.79 27.34 -17.86
CA ASP A 49 -2.84 28.44 -17.98
C ASP A 49 -1.76 28.39 -16.88
N PHE A 50 -2.18 28.08 -15.65
CA PHE A 50 -1.26 27.92 -14.50
C PHE A 50 -0.30 26.76 -14.72
N LEU A 51 -0.82 25.56 -15.02
CA LEU A 51 -0.01 24.36 -15.22
C LEU A 51 0.94 24.47 -16.40
N GLU A 52 0.50 25.06 -17.53
CA GLU A 52 1.38 25.35 -18.66
C GLU A 52 2.55 26.28 -18.28
N ASN A 53 2.29 27.33 -17.50
CA ASN A 53 3.33 28.24 -17.06
C ASN A 53 4.33 27.56 -16.13
N VAL A 54 3.85 26.75 -15.16
CA VAL A 54 4.70 25.95 -14.29
C VAL A 54 5.56 24.99 -15.12
N LEU A 55 4.96 24.27 -16.07
CA LEU A 55 5.69 23.32 -16.91
C LEU A 55 6.73 24.00 -17.80
N LYS A 56 6.47 25.22 -18.31
CA LYS A 56 7.47 26.01 -19.07
C LYS A 56 8.70 26.31 -18.21
N GLU A 57 8.50 26.80 -16.97
CA GLU A 57 9.61 27.09 -16.05
C GLU A 57 10.37 25.81 -15.68
N VAL A 58 9.66 24.71 -15.44
CA VAL A 58 10.29 23.40 -15.17
C VAL A 58 11.13 22.92 -16.36
N MET A 59 10.64 23.07 -17.58
CA MET A 59 11.38 22.68 -18.78
C MET A 59 12.62 23.55 -19.03
N ASP A 60 12.63 24.79 -18.58
CA ASP A 60 13.80 25.68 -18.64
C ASP A 60 14.89 25.27 -17.62
N ILE A 61 14.47 24.73 -16.46
CA ILE A 61 15.38 24.30 -15.39
C ILE A 61 15.91 22.88 -15.65
N PHE A 62 15.04 21.96 -16.09
CA PHE A 62 15.36 20.54 -16.26
C PHE A 62 15.52 20.17 -17.74
N PRO A 63 16.72 19.75 -18.18
CA PRO A 63 16.96 19.35 -19.58
C PRO A 63 16.39 17.97 -19.91
N SER A 64 15.72 17.30 -18.99
CA SER A 64 15.14 15.98 -19.19
C SER A 64 14.17 15.95 -20.36
N HIS A 65 14.26 14.93 -21.21
CA HIS A 65 13.23 14.65 -22.19
C HIS A 65 11.91 14.26 -21.55
N TYR A 66 11.96 13.70 -20.34
CA TYR A 66 10.81 13.19 -19.58
C TYR A 66 10.34 14.22 -18.56
N ILE A 67 9.03 14.45 -18.50
CA ILE A 67 8.36 15.23 -17.45
C ILE A 67 7.26 14.35 -16.86
N HIS A 68 7.33 14.10 -15.56
CA HIS A 68 6.31 13.35 -14.85
C HIS A 68 5.20 14.31 -14.40
N VAL A 69 3.95 13.92 -14.61
CA VAL A 69 2.76 14.74 -14.29
C VAL A 69 1.92 14.16 -13.16
N GLY A 70 2.43 13.14 -12.46
CA GLY A 70 1.67 12.44 -11.43
C GLY A 70 0.47 11.70 -12.02
N GLY A 71 -0.72 12.14 -11.68
CA GLY A 71 -1.99 11.63 -12.20
C GLY A 71 -2.70 10.67 -11.26
N ASP A 72 -2.10 10.37 -10.11
CA ASP A 72 -2.60 9.42 -9.14
C ASP A 72 -3.58 10.04 -8.13
N GLU A 73 -4.38 9.18 -7.53
CA GLU A 73 -5.21 9.40 -6.34
C GLU A 73 -6.12 10.64 -6.33
N ALA A 74 -6.44 11.23 -7.48
CA ALA A 74 -7.36 12.36 -7.55
C ALA A 74 -8.74 11.99 -6.95
N ALA A 75 -9.14 12.66 -5.89
CA ALA A 75 -10.36 12.34 -5.15
C ALA A 75 -11.64 12.69 -5.93
N LYS A 76 -11.62 13.74 -6.78
CA LYS A 76 -12.69 14.15 -7.71
C LYS A 76 -14.03 14.53 -7.06
N LYS A 77 -14.07 14.56 -5.71
CA LYS A 77 -15.33 14.74 -4.95
C LYS A 77 -16.09 16.00 -5.33
N SER A 78 -15.37 17.11 -5.53
CA SER A 78 -15.98 18.41 -5.85
C SER A 78 -16.36 18.57 -7.32
N TRP A 79 -15.79 17.77 -8.23
CA TRP A 79 -16.02 17.91 -9.67
C TRP A 79 -17.47 17.62 -10.07
N GLY A 80 -18.11 16.66 -9.38
CA GLY A 80 -19.50 16.30 -9.64
C GLY A 80 -20.53 17.41 -9.38
N SER A 81 -20.20 18.35 -8.48
CA SER A 81 -21.07 19.49 -8.12
C SER A 81 -20.57 20.85 -8.62
N CYS A 82 -19.35 20.92 -9.16
CA CYS A 82 -18.75 22.16 -9.66
C CYS A 82 -19.37 22.56 -11.00
N ALA A 83 -19.91 23.78 -11.08
CA ALA A 83 -20.56 24.28 -12.29
C ALA A 83 -19.59 24.35 -13.51
N LEU A 84 -18.31 24.70 -13.29
CA LEU A 84 -17.31 24.75 -14.35
C LEU A 84 -16.98 23.35 -14.86
N CYS A 85 -16.80 22.38 -13.97
CA CYS A 85 -16.57 20.97 -14.34
C CYS A 85 -17.75 20.38 -15.08
N GLN A 86 -18.97 20.61 -14.62
CA GLN A 86 -20.19 20.13 -15.29
C GLN A 86 -20.38 20.77 -16.69
N LYS A 87 -20.06 22.07 -16.82
CA LYS A 87 -20.07 22.74 -18.11
C LYS A 87 -19.02 22.12 -19.06
N LYS A 88 -17.79 21.90 -18.58
CA LYS A 88 -16.71 21.28 -19.38
C LYS A 88 -17.08 19.85 -19.79
N MET A 89 -17.65 19.04 -18.89
CA MET A 89 -18.13 17.70 -19.21
C MET A 89 -19.15 17.71 -20.35
N LYS A 90 -20.12 18.62 -20.27
CA LYS A 90 -21.14 18.77 -21.31
C LYS A 90 -20.53 19.19 -22.66
N GLU A 91 -19.59 20.14 -22.66
CA GLU A 91 -18.89 20.60 -23.87
C GLU A 91 -18.09 19.49 -24.55
N LEU A 92 -17.50 18.58 -23.77
CA LEU A 92 -16.66 17.49 -24.24
C LEU A 92 -17.44 16.17 -24.46
N GLY A 93 -18.72 16.11 -24.12
CA GLY A 93 -19.51 14.87 -24.16
C GLY A 93 -19.05 13.81 -23.17
N ILE A 94 -18.57 14.22 -22.00
CA ILE A 94 -18.08 13.36 -20.93
C ILE A 94 -19.22 13.05 -19.96
N ASP A 95 -19.49 11.77 -19.70
CA ASP A 95 -20.58 11.32 -18.83
C ASP A 95 -20.14 11.10 -17.37
N HIS A 96 -18.82 10.95 -17.12
CA HIS A 96 -18.26 10.67 -15.79
C HIS A 96 -17.05 11.56 -15.49
N VAL A 97 -16.87 11.93 -14.20
CA VAL A 97 -15.79 12.82 -13.76
C VAL A 97 -14.38 12.29 -14.08
N ASP A 98 -14.19 10.97 -14.19
CA ASP A 98 -12.91 10.39 -14.61
C ASP A 98 -12.49 10.84 -16.01
N GLY A 99 -13.45 11.12 -16.89
CA GLY A 99 -13.15 11.68 -18.20
C GLY A 99 -12.57 13.10 -18.15
N LEU A 100 -12.84 13.88 -17.10
CA LEU A 100 -12.20 15.19 -16.89
C LEU A 100 -10.71 15.05 -16.56
N GLN A 101 -10.35 14.07 -15.72
CA GLN A 101 -8.94 13.75 -15.45
C GLN A 101 -8.23 13.32 -16.73
N ALA A 102 -8.83 12.36 -17.45
CA ALA A 102 -8.30 11.90 -18.73
C ALA A 102 -8.11 13.06 -19.72
N HIS A 103 -9.05 14.01 -19.79
CA HIS A 103 -8.96 15.20 -20.62
C HIS A 103 -7.81 16.12 -20.20
N LEU A 104 -7.66 16.44 -18.90
CA LEU A 104 -6.59 17.29 -18.41
C LEU A 104 -5.21 16.68 -18.70
N ILE A 105 -5.02 15.40 -18.38
CA ILE A 105 -3.75 14.71 -18.63
C ILE A 105 -3.45 14.63 -20.13
N SER A 106 -4.45 14.36 -20.97
CA SER A 106 -4.29 14.35 -22.43
C SER A 106 -3.90 15.73 -22.97
N TYR A 107 -4.49 16.79 -22.42
CA TYR A 107 -4.16 18.17 -22.80
C TYR A 107 -2.70 18.50 -22.46
N MET A 108 -2.27 18.19 -21.22
CA MET A 108 -0.90 18.42 -20.78
C MET A 108 0.12 17.54 -21.53
N GLY A 109 -0.25 16.31 -21.85
CA GLY A 109 0.57 15.43 -22.69
C GLY A 109 0.80 16.01 -24.08
N LYS A 110 -0.24 16.58 -24.71
CA LYS A 110 -0.11 17.28 -25.99
C LYS A 110 0.79 18.50 -25.85
N PHE A 111 0.57 19.33 -24.82
CA PHE A 111 1.39 20.51 -24.53
C PHE A 111 2.88 20.14 -24.39
N LEU A 112 3.22 19.09 -23.60
CA LEU A 112 4.58 18.61 -23.44
C LEU A 112 5.19 18.13 -24.77
N ASN A 113 4.43 17.38 -25.56
CA ASN A 113 4.89 16.91 -26.88
C ASN A 113 5.19 18.07 -27.86
N GLU A 114 4.37 19.13 -27.86
CA GLU A 114 4.58 20.33 -28.65
C GLU A 114 5.88 21.07 -28.25
N HIS A 115 6.35 20.88 -27.01
CA HIS A 115 7.61 21.40 -26.47
C HIS A 115 8.77 20.39 -26.54
N GLY A 116 8.61 19.27 -27.28
CA GLY A 116 9.64 18.24 -27.45
C GLY A 116 9.92 17.42 -26.21
N ARG A 117 8.97 17.35 -25.26
CA ARG A 117 9.04 16.54 -24.04
C ARG A 117 8.09 15.34 -24.12
N GLN A 118 8.38 14.32 -23.34
CA GLN A 118 7.56 13.11 -23.21
C GLN A 118 6.90 13.08 -21.84
N LEU A 119 5.59 12.85 -21.83
CA LEU A 119 4.84 12.66 -20.60
C LEU A 119 5.21 11.33 -19.93
N VAL A 120 5.44 11.39 -18.64
CA VAL A 120 5.45 10.23 -17.73
C VAL A 120 4.33 10.46 -16.71
N GLY A 121 3.65 9.40 -16.29
CA GLY A 121 2.64 9.48 -15.24
C GLY A 121 2.39 8.13 -14.57
N TRP A 122 1.75 8.17 -13.40
CA TRP A 122 1.31 6.97 -12.70
C TRP A 122 0.24 6.23 -13.51
N ASP A 123 -0.03 4.98 -13.19
CA ASP A 123 -0.88 4.11 -14.02
C ASP A 123 -2.33 4.58 -14.19
N GLU A 124 -2.81 5.56 -13.41
CA GLU A 124 -4.09 6.23 -13.60
C GLU A 124 -4.20 6.99 -14.93
N VAL A 125 -3.07 7.43 -15.50
CA VAL A 125 -3.08 8.17 -16.77
C VAL A 125 -3.46 7.30 -17.97
N ILE A 126 -3.48 5.97 -17.83
CA ILE A 126 -3.89 5.02 -18.89
C ILE A 126 -5.28 5.35 -19.43
N ALA A 127 -6.18 5.85 -18.58
CA ALA A 127 -7.53 6.25 -18.98
C ALA A 127 -7.56 7.42 -19.97
N GLY A 128 -6.45 8.16 -20.13
CA GLY A 128 -6.31 9.26 -21.08
C GLY A 128 -6.06 8.76 -22.52
N ASN A 129 -6.45 9.59 -23.49
CA ASN A 129 -6.08 9.36 -24.89
C ASN A 129 -4.71 10.02 -25.16
N LEU A 130 -3.66 9.37 -24.70
CA LEU A 130 -2.29 9.88 -24.78
C LEU A 130 -1.58 9.46 -26.06
N SER A 131 -0.51 10.16 -26.39
CA SER A 131 0.34 9.76 -27.51
C SER A 131 1.12 8.47 -27.16
N LYS A 132 1.51 7.70 -28.18
CA LYS A 132 2.24 6.44 -27.98
C LYS A 132 3.64 6.59 -27.38
N ASN A 133 4.19 7.81 -27.38
CA ASN A 133 5.46 8.10 -26.72
C ASN A 133 5.29 8.41 -25.22
N THR A 134 4.17 8.05 -24.61
CA THR A 134 3.95 8.17 -23.16
C THR A 134 4.63 7.02 -22.42
N THR A 135 5.19 7.30 -21.25
CA THR A 135 5.66 6.28 -20.31
C THR A 135 4.72 6.21 -19.11
N VAL A 136 4.29 5.02 -18.77
CA VAL A 136 3.42 4.76 -17.61
C VAL A 136 4.23 4.11 -16.50
N MET A 137 4.22 4.72 -15.31
CA MET A 137 4.76 4.12 -14.08
C MET A 137 3.68 3.31 -13.37
N VAL A 138 3.87 2.00 -13.33
CA VAL A 138 2.89 1.06 -12.77
C VAL A 138 3.22 0.78 -11.31
N TRP A 139 2.34 1.25 -10.39
CA TRP A 139 2.54 1.13 -8.96
C TRP A 139 1.51 0.25 -8.24
N ARG A 140 0.26 0.18 -8.76
CA ARG A 140 -0.85 -0.52 -8.10
C ARG A 140 -0.83 -2.02 -8.33
N GLY A 141 -0.64 -2.47 -9.57
CA GLY A 141 -0.66 -3.90 -9.91
C GLY A 141 -0.11 -4.16 -11.30
N THR A 142 0.43 -5.36 -11.51
CA THR A 142 1.10 -5.73 -12.76
C THR A 142 0.12 -5.88 -13.93
N GLU A 143 -1.18 -6.11 -13.66
CA GLU A 143 -2.25 -6.12 -14.67
C GLU A 143 -2.37 -4.77 -15.41
N LEU A 144 -2.07 -3.66 -14.75
CA LEU A 144 -2.09 -2.34 -15.37
C LEU A 144 -0.93 -2.14 -16.35
N ALA A 145 0.18 -2.86 -16.18
CA ALA A 145 1.24 -2.89 -17.18
C ALA A 145 0.73 -3.49 -18.51
N HIS A 146 -0.03 -4.58 -18.45
CA HIS A 146 -0.66 -5.17 -19.64
C HIS A 146 -1.61 -4.17 -20.33
N GLU A 147 -2.39 -3.42 -19.57
CA GLU A 147 -3.29 -2.41 -20.11
C GLU A 147 -2.51 -1.27 -20.77
N ALA A 148 -1.47 -0.73 -20.13
CA ALA A 148 -0.60 0.30 -20.70
C ALA A 148 0.05 -0.16 -22.02
N ILE A 149 0.58 -1.38 -22.06
CA ILE A 149 1.22 -1.97 -23.25
C ILE A 149 0.22 -2.12 -24.40
N LYS A 150 -1.03 -2.51 -24.13
CA LYS A 150 -2.09 -2.57 -25.16
C LYS A 150 -2.37 -1.22 -25.81
N HIS A 151 -2.23 -0.14 -25.06
CA HIS A 151 -2.30 1.22 -25.60
C HIS A 151 -1.04 1.64 -26.37
N GLY A 152 0.02 0.85 -26.30
CA GLY A 152 1.32 1.10 -26.95
C GLY A 152 2.22 2.04 -26.18
N TYR A 153 2.03 2.16 -24.86
CA TYR A 153 2.86 2.96 -23.98
C TYR A 153 4.05 2.14 -23.46
N ASP A 154 5.18 2.82 -23.24
CA ASP A 154 6.30 2.27 -22.49
C ASP A 154 5.94 2.15 -21.00
N VAL A 155 6.53 1.17 -20.33
CA VAL A 155 6.21 0.89 -18.92
C VAL A 155 7.47 0.92 -18.05
N VAL A 156 7.40 1.63 -16.93
CA VAL A 156 8.32 1.51 -15.80
C VAL A 156 7.59 0.84 -14.65
N MET A 157 8.16 -0.24 -14.13
CA MET A 157 7.54 -1.00 -13.05
C MET A 157 7.98 -0.47 -11.68
N SER A 158 7.00 -0.07 -10.86
CA SER A 158 7.21 0.46 -9.50
C SER A 158 6.19 -0.10 -8.49
N PRO A 159 5.87 -1.42 -8.52
CA PRO A 159 4.76 -1.95 -7.73
C PRO A 159 5.00 -1.78 -6.22
N GLY A 160 3.98 -1.25 -5.53
CA GLY A 160 4.04 -0.97 -4.10
C GLY A 160 4.36 -2.18 -3.23
N ALA A 161 4.07 -3.40 -3.73
CA ALA A 161 4.40 -4.64 -3.04
C ALA A 161 5.93 -4.92 -2.93
N TYR A 162 6.77 -4.29 -3.77
CA TYR A 162 8.20 -4.56 -3.86
C TYR A 162 9.09 -3.31 -3.86
N CYS A 163 8.58 -2.17 -4.33
CA CYS A 163 9.38 -1.01 -4.71
C CYS A 163 9.17 0.22 -3.80
N TYR A 164 8.33 0.15 -2.77
CA TYR A 164 8.09 1.26 -1.84
C TYR A 164 9.05 1.20 -0.67
N PHE A 165 10.15 1.94 -0.77
CA PHE A 165 11.22 1.92 0.22
C PHE A 165 11.00 2.84 1.42
N ASP A 166 9.91 3.54 1.45
CA ASP A 166 9.34 4.23 2.62
C ASP A 166 8.67 3.27 3.61
N MET A 167 8.43 2.00 3.21
CA MET A 167 7.92 0.94 4.08
C MET A 167 9.04 0.28 4.91
N TYR A 168 8.66 -0.40 6.02
CA TYR A 168 9.59 -1.10 6.90
C TYR A 168 10.43 -2.15 6.16
N GLN A 169 11.74 -2.09 6.35
CA GLN A 169 12.67 -3.05 5.74
C GLN A 169 13.04 -4.22 6.68
N ASP A 170 12.72 -4.11 7.97
CA ASP A 170 12.93 -5.15 8.99
C ASP A 170 11.83 -5.05 10.05
N ALA A 171 11.89 -5.87 11.08
CA ALA A 171 10.94 -5.94 12.19
C ALA A 171 10.60 -4.53 12.73
N PRO A 172 9.37 -4.02 12.59
CA PRO A 172 9.05 -2.62 12.81
C PRO A 172 9.42 -2.07 14.20
N GLY A 173 9.32 -2.91 15.25
CA GLY A 173 9.70 -2.51 16.61
C GLY A 173 11.20 -2.20 16.81
N THR A 174 12.04 -2.49 15.81
CA THR A 174 13.49 -2.21 15.82
C THR A 174 13.90 -1.17 14.79
N GLN A 175 12.94 -0.66 14.04
CA GLN A 175 13.15 0.28 12.96
C GLN A 175 12.68 1.68 13.37
N PRO A 176 13.26 2.72 12.79
CA PRO A 176 12.67 4.04 12.85
C PRO A 176 11.28 4.05 12.18
N VAL A 177 10.45 5.05 12.50
CA VAL A 177 9.08 5.16 11.96
C VAL A 177 9.08 5.14 10.44
N ALA A 178 8.21 4.33 9.84
CA ALA A 178 8.06 4.18 8.40
C ALA A 178 6.58 4.15 8.01
N ASN A 179 6.28 4.15 6.72
CA ASN A 179 4.92 4.21 6.18
C ASN A 179 4.20 2.85 6.19
N GLY A 180 4.34 2.09 7.27
CA GLY A 180 3.74 0.75 7.37
C GLY A 180 4.39 -0.27 6.44
N GLY A 181 3.63 -1.30 6.05
CA GLY A 181 4.11 -2.34 5.15
C GLY A 181 5.30 -3.17 5.67
N PHE A 182 5.81 -4.06 4.84
CA PHE A 182 7.03 -4.83 5.15
C PHE A 182 7.70 -5.27 3.84
N ILE A 183 8.79 -4.63 3.49
CA ILE A 183 9.56 -4.86 2.26
C ILE A 183 11.05 -5.03 2.60
N PRO A 184 11.46 -6.21 3.12
CA PRO A 184 12.87 -6.51 3.35
C PRO A 184 13.64 -6.67 2.04
N THR A 185 14.96 -6.59 2.11
CA THR A 185 15.85 -6.70 0.96
C THR A 185 15.62 -7.97 0.13
N GLU A 186 15.33 -9.10 0.78
CA GLU A 186 15.03 -10.37 0.10
C GLU A 186 13.74 -10.28 -0.74
N LYS A 187 12.71 -9.61 -0.22
CA LYS A 187 11.45 -9.39 -0.94
C LYS A 187 11.65 -8.53 -2.19
N VAL A 188 12.42 -7.44 -2.07
CA VAL A 188 12.80 -6.63 -3.25
C VAL A 188 13.53 -7.49 -4.26
N TYR A 189 14.54 -8.25 -3.84
CA TYR A 189 15.34 -9.11 -4.72
C TYR A 189 14.51 -10.23 -5.38
N SER A 190 13.44 -10.68 -4.74
CA SER A 190 12.54 -11.70 -5.31
C SER A 190 11.69 -11.19 -6.47
N TYR A 191 11.54 -9.86 -6.62
CA TYR A 191 10.70 -9.26 -7.63
C TYR A 191 11.18 -9.58 -9.05
N VAL A 192 10.26 -10.03 -9.93
CA VAL A 192 10.51 -10.32 -11.34
C VAL A 192 9.59 -9.44 -12.18
N PRO A 193 10.09 -8.32 -12.73
CA PRO A 193 9.30 -7.42 -13.55
C PRO A 193 8.62 -8.14 -14.71
N GLY A 194 7.30 -7.98 -14.84
CA GLY A 194 6.51 -8.56 -15.92
C GLY A 194 6.44 -10.10 -15.94
N SER A 195 6.64 -10.77 -14.79
CA SER A 195 6.60 -12.24 -14.69
C SER A 195 5.29 -12.86 -15.18
N ASP A 196 4.20 -12.14 -15.03
CA ASP A 196 2.83 -12.49 -15.39
C ASP A 196 2.41 -11.98 -16.78
N LEU A 197 3.30 -11.25 -17.48
CA LEU A 197 3.07 -10.77 -18.83
C LEU A 197 3.56 -11.78 -19.89
N PRO A 198 2.90 -11.83 -21.07
CA PRO A 198 3.45 -12.52 -22.23
C PRO A 198 4.86 -12.02 -22.58
N GLU A 199 5.71 -12.90 -23.09
CA GLU A 199 7.12 -12.58 -23.40
C GLU A 199 7.25 -11.38 -24.36
N ALA A 200 6.37 -11.29 -25.36
CA ALA A 200 6.36 -10.18 -26.31
C ALA A 200 6.09 -8.82 -25.65
N GLU A 201 5.31 -8.79 -24.57
CA GLU A 201 4.96 -7.58 -23.85
C GLU A 201 6.06 -7.14 -22.87
N ARG A 202 6.86 -8.08 -22.36
CA ARG A 202 7.97 -7.76 -21.43
C ARG A 202 8.99 -6.80 -22.04
N ASN A 203 9.14 -6.78 -23.37
CA ASN A 203 10.04 -5.88 -24.07
C ASN A 203 9.60 -4.40 -24.02
N MET A 204 8.35 -4.14 -23.64
CA MET A 204 7.83 -2.79 -23.42
C MET A 204 8.10 -2.28 -22.00
N ILE A 205 8.63 -3.13 -21.12
CA ILE A 205 9.11 -2.71 -19.80
C ILE A 205 10.50 -2.10 -19.97
N THR A 206 10.58 -0.78 -19.85
CA THR A 206 11.82 -0.03 -20.06
C THR A 206 12.67 0.09 -18.81
N GLY A 207 12.10 -0.18 -17.62
CA GLY A 207 12.82 -0.09 -16.37
C GLY A 207 12.02 -0.48 -15.12
N VAL A 208 12.71 -0.37 -13.99
CA VAL A 208 12.15 -0.51 -12.64
C VAL A 208 12.51 0.72 -11.81
N GLN A 209 11.62 1.12 -10.90
CA GLN A 209 11.83 2.24 -10.01
C GLN A 209 11.49 1.87 -8.57
N ALA A 210 12.25 2.42 -7.61
CA ALA A 210 11.87 2.45 -6.20
C ALA A 210 11.29 3.82 -5.86
N ASN A 211 10.26 3.83 -5.01
CA ASN A 211 9.70 5.03 -4.43
C ASN A 211 10.18 5.18 -2.99
N LEU A 212 10.54 6.39 -2.60
CA LEU A 212 10.93 6.74 -1.23
C LEU A 212 10.16 8.00 -0.84
N TRP A 213 8.91 7.82 -0.44
CA TRP A 213 8.06 8.90 0.06
C TRP A 213 8.56 9.36 1.42
N THR A 214 8.58 10.67 1.66
CA THR A 214 9.36 11.24 2.76
C THR A 214 8.54 11.74 3.94
N GLU A 215 7.28 11.36 4.08
CA GLU A 215 6.40 11.77 5.18
C GLU A 215 7.00 11.45 6.56
N HIS A 216 7.77 10.38 6.65
CA HIS A 216 8.45 9.95 7.88
C HIS A 216 9.97 9.99 7.79
N ILE A 217 10.54 10.60 6.74
CA ILE A 217 11.99 10.60 6.47
C ILE A 217 12.54 12.04 6.58
N PRO A 218 12.93 12.48 7.79
CA PRO A 218 13.25 13.88 8.05
C PRO A 218 14.68 14.29 7.65
N THR A 219 15.59 13.34 7.36
CA THR A 219 17.00 13.64 7.08
C THR A 219 17.56 12.81 5.94
N PRO A 220 18.62 13.29 5.24
CA PRO A 220 19.32 12.51 4.21
C PRO A 220 19.86 11.17 4.71
N GLU A 221 20.42 11.12 5.92
CA GLU A 221 20.94 9.89 6.53
C GLU A 221 19.84 8.86 6.74
N TYR A 222 18.62 9.32 7.02
CA TYR A 222 17.47 8.44 7.12
C TYR A 222 17.03 7.94 5.74
N ALA A 223 17.07 8.78 4.72
CA ALA A 223 16.81 8.36 3.34
C ALA A 223 17.80 7.28 2.89
N GLU A 224 19.11 7.46 3.19
CA GLU A 224 20.16 6.47 2.91
C GLU A 224 19.89 5.13 3.61
N TYR A 225 19.48 5.19 4.90
CA TYR A 225 19.10 4.02 5.68
C TYR A 225 17.93 3.26 5.06
N MET A 226 16.93 3.97 4.57
CA MET A 226 15.75 3.36 3.95
C MET A 226 16.03 2.85 2.53
N LEU A 227 16.96 3.48 1.79
CA LEU A 227 17.31 3.09 0.43
C LEU A 227 18.20 1.83 0.42
N TYR A 228 19.28 1.84 1.19
CA TYR A 228 20.28 0.79 1.10
C TYR A 228 20.12 -0.26 2.21
N PRO A 229 20.22 -1.59 1.87
CA PRO A 229 20.69 -2.17 0.60
C PRO A 229 19.57 -2.46 -0.42
N ARG A 230 18.31 -2.09 -0.19
CA ARG A 230 17.20 -2.40 -1.09
C ARG A 230 17.42 -1.85 -2.51
N ALA A 231 17.99 -0.65 -2.63
CA ALA A 231 18.35 -0.07 -3.92
C ALA A 231 19.38 -0.91 -4.69
N LEU A 232 20.32 -1.58 -3.99
CA LEU A 232 21.26 -2.51 -4.64
C LEU A 232 20.53 -3.72 -5.23
N ALA A 233 19.50 -4.23 -4.53
CA ALA A 233 18.70 -5.34 -5.00
C ALA A 233 17.91 -4.94 -6.27
N LEU A 234 17.28 -3.77 -6.26
CA LEU A 234 16.53 -3.28 -7.41
C LEU A 234 17.44 -2.95 -8.60
N ALA A 235 18.64 -2.39 -8.35
CA ALA A 235 19.63 -2.14 -9.38
C ALA A 235 20.07 -3.42 -10.09
N GLU A 236 20.30 -4.51 -9.32
CA GLU A 236 20.65 -5.82 -9.91
C GLU A 236 19.49 -6.40 -10.74
N ILE A 237 18.23 -6.20 -10.31
CA ILE A 237 17.05 -6.58 -11.06
C ILE A 237 16.98 -5.81 -12.40
N GLY A 238 17.14 -4.50 -12.34
CA GLY A 238 17.13 -3.67 -13.55
C GLY A 238 18.24 -4.01 -14.54
N TRP A 239 19.43 -4.42 -14.03
CA TRP A 239 20.59 -4.77 -14.86
C TRP A 239 20.48 -6.18 -15.46
N ASN A 240 20.07 -7.16 -14.65
CA ASN A 240 20.07 -8.56 -15.03
C ASN A 240 18.74 -9.07 -15.62
N GLY A 241 17.66 -8.33 -15.44
CA GLY A 241 16.31 -8.73 -15.81
C GLY A 241 15.85 -9.97 -15.03
N THR A 242 15.31 -10.95 -15.77
CA THR A 242 14.72 -12.18 -15.20
C THR A 242 15.70 -13.34 -15.02
N LYS A 243 17.01 -13.10 -15.15
CA LYS A 243 18.03 -14.15 -14.99
C LYS A 243 17.97 -14.77 -13.59
N THR A 244 18.56 -15.96 -13.46
CA THR A 244 18.57 -16.75 -12.23
C THR A 244 18.94 -15.90 -11.02
N LYS A 245 18.06 -15.89 -10.03
CA LYS A 245 18.23 -15.16 -8.77
C LYS A 245 18.72 -16.08 -7.66
N ASN A 246 19.77 -15.67 -6.97
CA ASN A 246 20.32 -16.36 -5.81
C ASN A 246 20.49 -15.34 -4.69
N TYR A 247 19.53 -15.23 -3.80
CA TYR A 247 19.56 -14.25 -2.71
C TYR A 247 20.76 -14.43 -1.75
N PRO A 248 21.16 -15.64 -1.34
CA PRO A 248 22.37 -15.82 -0.55
C PRO A 248 23.66 -15.24 -1.17
N GLU A 249 23.85 -15.42 -2.47
CA GLU A 249 24.98 -14.83 -3.20
C GLU A 249 24.85 -13.30 -3.30
N PHE A 250 23.65 -12.81 -3.62
CA PHE A 250 23.38 -11.37 -3.61
C PHE A 250 23.64 -10.79 -2.22
N LYS A 251 23.14 -11.41 -1.15
CA LYS A 251 23.36 -10.94 0.24
C LYS A 251 24.83 -10.81 0.57
N THR A 252 25.66 -11.75 0.09
CA THR A 252 27.13 -11.70 0.29
C THR A 252 27.73 -10.46 -0.40
N ARG A 253 27.35 -10.17 -1.64
CA ARG A 253 27.79 -8.98 -2.37
C ARG A 253 27.27 -7.68 -1.73
N ALA A 254 26.00 -7.67 -1.34
CA ALA A 254 25.37 -6.53 -0.67
C ALA A 254 26.07 -6.19 0.66
N LEU A 255 26.45 -7.18 1.44
CA LEU A 255 27.21 -6.97 2.68
C LEU A 255 28.57 -6.32 2.41
N ALA A 256 29.28 -6.71 1.36
CA ALA A 256 30.55 -6.07 0.98
C ALA A 256 30.30 -4.62 0.51
N GLN A 257 29.25 -4.40 -0.26
CA GLN A 257 28.89 -3.06 -0.74
C GLN A 257 28.44 -2.12 0.39
N ILE A 258 27.77 -2.63 1.43
CA ILE A 258 27.41 -1.86 2.64
C ILE A 258 28.66 -1.31 3.32
N GLU A 259 29.72 -2.10 3.46
CA GLU A 259 30.97 -1.63 4.08
C GLU A 259 31.64 -0.55 3.20
N HIS A 260 31.54 -0.66 1.88
CA HIS A 260 32.02 0.38 0.98
C HIS A 260 31.20 1.68 1.11
N LEU A 261 29.87 1.59 1.11
CA LEU A 261 29.00 2.75 1.31
C LEU A 261 29.27 3.48 2.62
N LYS A 262 29.51 2.74 3.71
CA LYS A 262 29.90 3.34 4.99
C LYS A 262 31.23 4.06 4.93
N ALA A 263 32.21 3.49 4.20
CA ALA A 263 33.50 4.15 4.01
C ALA A 263 33.39 5.48 3.25
N GLU A 264 32.39 5.60 2.39
CA GLU A 264 32.04 6.84 1.67
C GLU A 264 31.14 7.79 2.49
N GLY A 265 30.82 7.45 3.74
CA GLY A 265 30.01 8.27 4.64
C GLY A 265 28.49 8.08 4.49
N VAL A 266 28.03 7.09 3.73
CA VAL A 266 26.61 6.75 3.60
C VAL A 266 26.14 5.94 4.81
N ASN A 267 24.88 6.10 5.20
CA ASN A 267 24.26 5.44 6.36
C ASN A 267 23.31 4.28 5.95
N PRO A 268 23.81 3.12 5.46
CA PRO A 268 22.96 2.01 5.04
C PRO A 268 22.40 1.22 6.24
N PHE A 269 21.26 0.56 6.03
CA PHE A 269 20.75 -0.43 6.99
C PHE A 269 21.73 -1.58 7.22
N GLU A 270 21.85 -2.00 8.48
CA GLU A 270 22.74 -3.07 8.92
C GLU A 270 22.19 -4.48 8.59
N LEU A 271 22.28 -4.90 7.33
CA LEU A 271 21.72 -6.18 6.86
C LEU A 271 22.22 -7.42 7.64
N LYS A 272 23.38 -7.33 8.30
CA LYS A 272 23.88 -8.40 9.20
C LYS A 272 23.01 -8.57 10.44
N LYS A 273 22.31 -7.54 10.88
CA LYS A 273 21.48 -7.51 12.08
C LYS A 273 20.00 -7.70 11.77
N GLU A 274 19.66 -7.96 10.50
CA GLU A 274 18.29 -8.19 10.05
C GLU A 274 17.61 -9.28 10.89
N ILE A 275 16.43 -8.96 11.45
CA ILE A 275 15.59 -9.89 12.20
C ILE A 275 14.73 -10.70 11.22
N GLY A 276 14.26 -10.03 10.16
CA GLY A 276 13.44 -10.62 9.12
C GLY A 276 11.97 -10.77 9.48
N GLU A 277 11.33 -11.80 8.95
CA GLU A 277 9.89 -12.03 9.08
C GLU A 277 9.48 -12.35 10.53
N ARG A 278 8.21 -12.05 10.87
CA ARG A 278 7.61 -12.37 12.17
C ARG A 278 7.66 -13.87 12.43
N LYS A 279 8.20 -14.26 13.60
CA LYS A 279 8.43 -15.69 13.95
C LYS A 279 7.14 -16.49 13.94
N GLU A 280 6.05 -15.90 14.40
CA GLU A 280 4.72 -16.50 14.44
C GLU A 280 4.21 -16.87 13.04
N LYS A 281 4.58 -16.09 12.02
CA LYS A 281 4.24 -16.37 10.62
C LYS A 281 5.01 -17.57 10.04
N MET A 282 6.19 -17.86 10.56
CA MET A 282 7.11 -18.84 9.98
C MET A 282 6.64 -20.30 10.09
N LYS A 283 5.77 -20.60 11.06
CA LYS A 283 5.27 -21.97 11.28
C LYS A 283 3.78 -21.96 11.65
N PRO A 284 2.97 -22.81 11.01
CA PRO A 284 1.58 -22.97 11.39
C PRO A 284 1.44 -23.38 12.86
N VAL A 285 0.46 -22.78 13.54
CA VAL A 285 0.11 -23.08 14.92
C VAL A 285 -0.90 -24.22 14.95
N GLN A 286 -0.61 -25.27 15.75
CA GLN A 286 -1.52 -26.39 15.93
C GLN A 286 -2.43 -26.14 17.13
N HIS A 287 -3.75 -26.21 16.93
CA HIS A 287 -4.75 -26.05 17.96
C HIS A 287 -6.08 -26.77 17.59
N LYS A 288 -7.02 -26.83 18.52
CA LYS A 288 -8.25 -27.64 18.38
C LYS A 288 -9.23 -27.11 17.31
N ALA A 289 -9.12 -25.85 16.91
CA ALA A 289 -10.01 -25.26 15.93
C ALA A 289 -9.43 -25.29 14.49
N VAL A 290 -8.21 -25.82 14.26
CA VAL A 290 -7.66 -25.90 12.91
C VAL A 290 -8.57 -26.70 11.99
N GLY A 291 -9.01 -26.09 10.89
CA GLY A 291 -9.94 -26.67 9.92
C GLY A 291 -11.42 -26.72 10.37
N ALA A 292 -11.75 -26.13 11.51
CA ALA A 292 -13.13 -26.03 11.99
C ALA A 292 -13.97 -25.12 11.06
N LYS A 293 -15.30 -25.30 11.13
CA LYS A 293 -16.22 -24.42 10.41
C LYS A 293 -16.38 -23.11 11.17
N VAL A 294 -16.22 -21.99 10.49
CA VAL A 294 -16.48 -20.66 11.02
C VAL A 294 -17.76 -20.09 10.42
N THR A 295 -18.63 -19.55 11.26
CA THR A 295 -19.78 -18.76 10.86
C THR A 295 -19.50 -17.31 11.21
N TYR A 296 -19.44 -16.45 10.20
CA TYR A 296 -19.28 -15.01 10.35
C TYR A 296 -20.66 -14.38 10.60
N ASN A 297 -20.94 -14.01 11.85
CA ASN A 297 -22.17 -13.28 12.21
C ASN A 297 -22.07 -11.81 11.73
N HIS A 298 -20.82 -11.32 11.54
CA HIS A 298 -20.49 -10.12 10.80
C HIS A 298 -19.42 -10.48 9.74
N ALA A 299 -19.67 -10.11 8.49
CA ALA A 299 -18.75 -10.40 7.40
C ALA A 299 -17.45 -9.59 7.53
N TYR A 300 -16.33 -10.19 7.13
CA TYR A 300 -15.08 -9.48 6.93
C TYR A 300 -15.16 -8.56 5.71
N ASN A 301 -14.26 -7.60 5.64
CA ASN A 301 -14.23 -6.65 4.52
C ASN A 301 -13.66 -7.30 3.25
N ARG A 302 -14.28 -7.03 2.11
CA ARG A 302 -13.89 -7.59 0.80
C ARG A 302 -12.48 -7.23 0.35
N TYR A 303 -11.91 -6.14 0.85
CA TYR A 303 -10.55 -5.70 0.52
C TYR A 303 -9.46 -6.41 1.33
N TYR A 304 -9.85 -7.00 2.47
CA TYR A 304 -8.93 -7.73 3.35
C TYR A 304 -9.52 -9.10 3.73
N PRO A 305 -9.74 -9.99 2.75
CA PRO A 305 -10.36 -11.29 2.99
C PRO A 305 -9.38 -12.32 3.55
N ALA A 306 -8.07 -12.08 3.45
CA ALA A 306 -7.02 -13.09 3.68
C ALA A 306 -7.32 -14.41 2.95
N ALA A 307 -7.35 -15.57 3.64
CA ALA A 307 -7.74 -16.86 3.08
C ALA A 307 -9.28 -17.10 3.05
N GLY A 308 -10.07 -16.02 3.20
CA GLY A 308 -11.54 -16.09 3.22
C GLY A 308 -12.06 -16.75 4.50
N GLU A 309 -13.07 -17.60 4.36
CA GLU A 309 -13.76 -18.23 5.50
C GLU A 309 -12.85 -19.10 6.39
N LYS A 310 -11.67 -19.50 5.90
CA LYS A 310 -10.73 -20.37 6.62
C LYS A 310 -9.73 -19.59 7.46
N THR A 311 -9.55 -18.31 7.22
CA THR A 311 -8.48 -17.49 7.82
C THR A 311 -8.35 -17.68 9.33
N LEU A 312 -9.45 -17.58 10.06
CA LEU A 312 -9.42 -17.55 11.52
C LEU A 312 -9.14 -18.91 12.19
N VAL A 313 -9.02 -19.98 11.39
CA VAL A 313 -8.84 -21.36 11.86
C VAL A 313 -7.96 -22.19 10.90
N ASP A 314 -7.07 -21.57 10.16
CA ASP A 314 -6.16 -22.28 9.25
C ASP A 314 -4.78 -22.56 9.85
N GLY A 315 -4.52 -22.03 11.03
CA GLY A 315 -3.28 -22.16 11.77
C GLY A 315 -2.18 -21.20 11.29
N ASN A 316 -2.48 -20.26 10.38
CA ASN A 316 -1.49 -19.38 9.80
C ASN A 316 -1.57 -17.98 10.41
N MET A 317 -0.61 -17.65 11.24
CA MET A 317 -0.51 -16.31 11.81
C MET A 317 0.06 -15.31 10.81
N GLY A 318 -0.36 -14.05 10.89
CA GLY A 318 0.07 -12.97 10.03
C GLY A 318 1.49 -12.46 10.34
N GLY A 319 2.08 -11.79 9.37
CA GLY A 319 3.38 -11.14 9.48
C GLY A 319 3.29 -9.70 9.98
N TRP A 320 4.29 -8.91 9.64
CA TRP A 320 4.39 -7.50 10.05
C TRP A 320 3.41 -6.56 9.34
N ALA A 321 2.90 -6.93 8.17
CA ALA A 321 2.01 -6.09 7.38
C ALA A 321 0.57 -6.64 7.36
N HIS A 322 -0.42 -5.78 7.56
CA HIS A 322 -1.85 -6.13 7.49
C HIS A 322 -2.31 -6.63 6.12
N GLY A 323 -1.60 -6.21 5.05
CA GLY A 323 -1.86 -6.62 3.66
C GLY A 323 -1.10 -7.87 3.22
N ASP A 324 -0.54 -8.68 4.14
CA ASP A 324 0.28 -9.85 3.79
C ASP A 324 -0.52 -11.09 3.34
N GLY A 325 -1.84 -10.97 3.28
CA GLY A 325 -2.75 -12.06 2.89
C GLY A 325 -3.09 -13.05 3.99
N ARG A 326 -2.69 -12.79 5.25
CA ARG A 326 -3.01 -13.63 6.42
C ARG A 326 -3.85 -12.91 7.47
N TRP A 327 -3.90 -11.58 7.44
CA TRP A 327 -4.72 -10.76 8.30
C TRP A 327 -6.08 -10.50 7.66
N GLN A 328 -7.15 -10.79 8.36
CA GLN A 328 -8.52 -10.53 7.93
C GLN A 328 -9.04 -9.24 8.57
N GLY A 329 -9.54 -8.31 7.73
CA GLY A 329 -9.93 -6.98 8.16
C GLY A 329 -11.44 -6.85 8.42
N PHE A 330 -11.79 -6.18 9.51
CA PHE A 330 -13.17 -5.89 9.93
C PHE A 330 -13.33 -4.41 10.23
N ILE A 331 -14.49 -3.83 9.88
CA ILE A 331 -14.80 -2.42 10.12
C ILE A 331 -16.28 -2.25 10.50
N GLY A 332 -16.58 -1.26 11.34
CA GLY A 332 -17.94 -0.93 11.79
C GLY A 332 -18.18 -1.18 13.28
N LYS A 333 -19.35 -0.78 13.80
CA LYS A 333 -19.65 -0.75 15.25
C LYS A 333 -19.62 -2.10 15.96
N ASN A 334 -19.97 -3.20 15.27
CA ASN A 334 -19.95 -4.58 15.80
C ASN A 334 -19.19 -5.46 14.83
N CYS A 335 -18.00 -5.00 14.45
CA CYS A 335 -17.30 -5.52 13.28
C CYS A 335 -16.76 -6.93 13.42
N PHE A 336 -16.50 -7.44 14.63
CA PHE A 336 -16.00 -8.79 14.82
C PHE A 336 -16.95 -9.63 15.68
N ASP A 337 -17.59 -10.61 15.05
CA ASP A 337 -18.48 -11.58 15.70
C ASP A 337 -18.50 -12.87 14.87
N VAL A 338 -17.87 -13.92 15.40
CA VAL A 338 -17.75 -15.21 14.72
C VAL A 338 -18.08 -16.37 15.66
N THR A 339 -18.58 -17.46 15.08
CA THR A 339 -18.87 -18.72 15.78
C THR A 339 -18.09 -19.85 15.13
N ILE A 340 -17.29 -20.56 15.92
CA ILE A 340 -16.51 -21.73 15.51
C ILE A 340 -17.25 -22.98 15.93
N ASP A 341 -17.48 -23.93 15.03
CA ASP A 341 -17.99 -25.29 15.32
C ASP A 341 -16.83 -26.28 15.32
N LEU A 342 -16.47 -26.79 16.49
CA LEU A 342 -15.42 -27.81 16.66
C LEU A 342 -15.84 -29.20 16.16
N GLY A 343 -17.08 -29.34 15.65
CA GLY A 343 -17.63 -30.60 15.16
C GLY A 343 -18.10 -31.58 16.25
N LYS A 344 -17.52 -31.48 17.44
CA LYS A 344 -17.88 -32.32 18.61
C LYS A 344 -17.64 -31.59 19.93
N SER A 345 -18.31 -32.01 20.97
CA SER A 345 -18.06 -31.56 22.34
C SER A 345 -16.58 -31.80 22.71
N THR A 346 -15.86 -30.75 23.06
CA THR A 346 -14.41 -30.75 23.24
C THR A 346 -14.04 -30.01 24.51
N LYS A 347 -13.11 -30.57 25.30
CA LYS A 347 -12.56 -29.87 26.47
C LYS A 347 -11.64 -28.75 26.02
N ILE A 348 -11.90 -27.52 26.48
CA ILE A 348 -11.21 -26.28 26.10
C ILE A 348 -10.58 -25.70 27.35
N SER A 349 -9.30 -25.34 27.27
CA SER A 349 -8.54 -24.66 28.33
C SER A 349 -8.23 -23.19 28.05
N SER A 350 -8.28 -22.79 26.79
CA SER A 350 -8.13 -21.37 26.40
C SER A 350 -8.71 -21.11 25.02
N VAL A 351 -9.14 -19.85 24.79
CA VAL A 351 -9.48 -19.29 23.50
C VAL A 351 -8.75 -17.97 23.40
N GLY A 352 -7.82 -17.86 22.46
CA GLY A 352 -7.04 -16.65 22.22
C GLY A 352 -7.20 -16.16 20.80
N THR A 353 -7.31 -14.86 20.61
CA THR A 353 -7.42 -14.20 19.31
C THR A 353 -6.30 -13.18 19.19
N ASP A 354 -5.53 -13.26 18.13
CA ASP A 354 -4.43 -12.32 17.87
C ASP A 354 -4.91 -11.11 17.09
N PHE A 355 -4.56 -9.93 17.56
CA PHE A 355 -4.94 -8.64 16.98
C PHE A 355 -3.69 -7.83 16.65
N MET A 356 -3.77 -7.08 15.57
CA MET A 356 -2.77 -6.09 15.17
C MET A 356 -3.18 -4.68 15.61
N GLN A 357 -2.20 -3.86 15.99
CA GLN A 357 -2.32 -2.41 16.01
C GLN A 357 -1.30 -1.81 15.04
N SER A 358 -1.78 -0.89 14.19
CA SER A 358 -0.96 -0.07 13.29
C SER A 358 -1.68 1.26 13.11
N SER A 359 -1.19 2.31 13.73
CA SER A 359 -1.94 3.57 13.86
C SER A 359 -2.08 4.33 12.55
N GLY A 360 -1.08 4.26 11.66
CA GLY A 360 -1.11 4.93 10.34
C GLY A 360 -2.34 4.55 9.51
N PRO A 361 -2.58 3.27 9.22
CA PRO A 361 -3.77 2.82 8.51
C PRO A 361 -5.02 2.69 9.41
N GLU A 362 -5.05 3.33 10.59
CA GLU A 362 -6.17 3.31 11.54
C GLU A 362 -6.58 1.92 12.01
N ILE A 363 -5.61 1.03 12.22
CA ILE A 363 -5.82 -0.30 12.80
C ILE A 363 -5.57 -0.23 14.29
N PHE A 364 -6.57 -0.57 15.11
CA PHE A 364 -6.48 -0.45 16.57
C PHE A 364 -6.90 -1.74 17.26
N TYR A 365 -6.37 -1.97 18.47
CA TYR A 365 -6.85 -3.04 19.33
C TYR A 365 -8.33 -2.85 19.71
N PRO A 366 -9.06 -3.95 19.92
CA PRO A 366 -10.47 -3.86 20.34
C PRO A 366 -10.62 -3.23 21.72
N SER A 367 -11.69 -2.45 21.90
CA SER A 367 -12.08 -1.88 23.19
C SER A 367 -12.78 -2.88 24.12
N GLN A 368 -13.27 -4.01 23.59
CA GLN A 368 -13.87 -5.10 24.35
C GLN A 368 -13.65 -6.43 23.62
N TYR A 369 -13.35 -7.48 24.38
CA TYR A 369 -13.21 -8.85 23.87
C TYR A 369 -14.04 -9.81 24.73
N THR A 370 -14.88 -10.62 24.07
CA THR A 370 -15.85 -11.52 24.71
C THR A 370 -15.72 -12.92 24.13
N VAL A 371 -15.73 -13.93 24.98
CA VAL A 371 -15.79 -15.33 24.59
C VAL A 371 -17.01 -15.99 25.23
N SER A 372 -17.80 -16.69 24.43
CA SER A 372 -18.95 -17.49 24.86
C SER A 372 -18.86 -18.89 24.30
N VAL A 373 -19.37 -19.86 25.02
CA VAL A 373 -19.35 -21.29 24.65
C VAL A 373 -20.74 -21.90 24.65
N SER A 374 -20.97 -22.92 23.81
CA SER A 374 -22.25 -23.63 23.71
C SER A 374 -22.07 -25.08 23.30
N GLU A 375 -22.96 -25.95 23.70
CA GLU A 375 -23.04 -27.33 23.23
C GLU A 375 -23.98 -27.49 22.02
N ASP A 376 -25.00 -26.65 21.90
CA ASP A 376 -26.07 -26.76 20.91
C ASP A 376 -25.98 -25.69 19.77
N GLY A 377 -25.06 -24.73 19.90
CA GLY A 377 -24.91 -23.62 18.96
C GLY A 377 -26.02 -22.56 19.01
N LYS A 378 -26.93 -22.64 19.98
CA LYS A 378 -28.06 -21.74 20.21
C LYS A 378 -27.96 -21.02 21.53
N ASN A 379 -27.73 -21.78 22.58
CA ASN A 379 -27.66 -21.28 23.95
C ASN A 379 -26.19 -21.09 24.35
N PHE A 380 -25.72 -19.83 24.33
CA PHE A 380 -24.35 -19.48 24.65
C PHE A 380 -24.21 -19.00 26.09
N THR A 381 -23.21 -19.51 26.78
CA THR A 381 -22.79 -19.06 28.11
C THR A 381 -21.53 -18.22 27.93
N GLN A 382 -21.56 -16.97 28.36
CA GLN A 382 -20.40 -16.10 28.37
C GLN A 382 -19.40 -16.56 29.43
N VAL A 383 -18.16 -16.82 29.04
CA VAL A 383 -17.07 -17.27 29.91
C VAL A 383 -16.00 -16.23 30.11
N PHE A 384 -15.97 -15.21 29.23
CA PHE A 384 -15.05 -14.09 29.32
C PHE A 384 -15.66 -12.83 28.74
N ASP A 385 -15.45 -11.70 29.43
CA ASP A 385 -15.76 -10.37 28.95
C ASP A 385 -14.80 -9.38 29.60
N LYS A 386 -14.02 -8.68 28.77
CA LYS A 386 -13.06 -7.70 29.27
C LYS A 386 -13.05 -6.47 28.37
N LYS A 387 -13.08 -5.29 28.99
CA LYS A 387 -12.88 -4.01 28.33
C LYS A 387 -11.41 -3.62 28.39
N TYR A 388 -10.96 -2.89 27.38
CA TYR A 388 -9.60 -2.41 27.21
C TYR A 388 -9.64 -0.92 26.88
N GLU A 389 -8.65 -0.19 27.33
CA GLU A 389 -8.44 1.21 26.93
C GLU A 389 -7.89 1.23 25.49
N SER A 390 -8.42 2.15 24.71
CA SER A 390 -7.95 2.38 23.33
C SER A 390 -6.74 3.32 23.35
N SER A 391 -5.73 3.04 22.52
CA SER A 391 -4.53 3.88 22.35
C SER A 391 -4.32 4.19 20.88
N LYS A 392 -3.88 5.43 20.60
CA LYS A 392 -3.42 5.89 19.27
C LYS A 392 -1.91 5.98 19.19
N GLU A 393 -1.18 5.34 20.09
CA GLU A 393 0.28 5.32 19.99
C GLU A 393 0.72 4.90 18.59
N PRO A 394 1.67 5.61 17.99
CA PRO A 394 2.15 5.34 16.64
C PRO A 394 3.09 4.14 16.64
N ILE A 395 2.52 2.95 16.93
CA ILE A 395 3.25 1.69 16.99
C ILE A 395 2.64 0.69 16.03
N LEU A 396 3.47 -0.22 15.54
CA LEU A 396 3.04 -1.53 15.06
C LEU A 396 3.27 -2.53 16.18
N ASP A 397 2.21 -3.16 16.66
CA ASP A 397 2.25 -4.12 17.75
C ASP A 397 1.18 -5.20 17.57
N PHE A 398 1.36 -6.35 18.25
CA PHE A 398 0.49 -7.50 18.17
C PHE A 398 0.11 -7.96 19.58
N LYS A 399 -1.16 -8.32 19.75
CA LYS A 399 -1.65 -8.71 21.06
C LYS A 399 -2.66 -9.83 20.98
N THR A 400 -2.32 -10.95 21.59
CA THR A 400 -3.27 -12.03 21.79
C THR A 400 -4.16 -11.74 23.00
N LEU A 401 -5.44 -11.51 22.78
CA LEU A 401 -6.44 -11.44 23.85
C LEU A 401 -7.01 -12.81 24.08
N ALA A 402 -7.02 -13.29 25.33
CA ALA A 402 -7.36 -14.67 25.61
C ALA A 402 -8.21 -14.84 26.88
N TRP A 403 -9.18 -15.76 26.78
CA TRP A 403 -9.76 -16.46 27.93
C TRP A 403 -8.90 -17.67 28.30
N LYS A 404 -8.71 -17.90 29.59
CA LYS A 404 -8.11 -19.13 30.15
C LYS A 404 -9.04 -19.71 31.21
N GLY A 405 -9.28 -21.02 31.16
CA GLY A 405 -10.18 -21.69 32.10
C GLY A 405 -10.32 -23.17 31.76
N SER A 406 -11.42 -23.79 32.17
CA SER A 406 -11.76 -25.17 31.78
C SER A 406 -13.25 -25.26 31.48
N LYS A 407 -13.60 -25.54 30.24
CA LYS A 407 -14.97 -25.76 29.77
C LYS A 407 -14.99 -26.90 28.77
N THR A 408 -16.14 -27.56 28.66
CA THR A 408 -16.43 -28.47 27.56
C THR A 408 -17.51 -27.84 26.70
N ALA A 409 -17.28 -27.77 25.40
CA ALA A 409 -18.21 -27.17 24.44
C ALA A 409 -17.92 -27.65 23.02
N ARG A 410 -18.92 -27.60 22.15
CA ARG A 410 -18.78 -27.78 20.71
C ARG A 410 -18.63 -26.45 19.97
N TYR A 411 -19.35 -25.42 20.38
CA TYR A 411 -19.34 -24.12 19.72
C TYR A 411 -18.67 -23.07 20.59
N ILE A 412 -17.88 -22.23 19.94
CA ILE A 412 -17.19 -21.08 20.54
C ILE A 412 -17.58 -19.83 19.76
N ARG A 413 -18.15 -18.84 20.43
CA ARG A 413 -18.42 -17.52 19.84
C ARG A 413 -17.42 -16.51 20.37
N VAL A 414 -16.75 -15.83 19.47
CA VAL A 414 -15.78 -14.77 19.77
C VAL A 414 -16.28 -13.46 19.22
N GLN A 415 -16.29 -12.45 20.07
CA GLN A 415 -16.73 -11.11 19.70
C GLN A 415 -15.71 -10.07 20.16
N ALA A 416 -15.51 -9.04 19.35
CA ALA A 416 -14.72 -7.88 19.72
C ALA A 416 -15.39 -6.59 19.23
N LYS A 417 -15.36 -5.56 20.09
CA LYS A 417 -15.79 -4.22 19.71
C LYS A 417 -14.60 -3.42 19.21
N PRO A 418 -14.78 -2.57 18.19
CA PRO A 418 -13.71 -1.71 17.70
C PRO A 418 -13.22 -0.78 18.81
N SER A 419 -12.06 -0.15 18.56
CA SER A 419 -11.53 0.95 19.37
C SER A 419 -12.57 2.05 19.58
N SER A 420 -12.46 2.82 20.68
CA SER A 420 -13.28 4.01 20.90
C SER A 420 -13.08 5.09 19.82
N PHE A 421 -11.99 5.01 19.06
CA PHE A 421 -11.71 5.89 17.93
C PHE A 421 -12.35 5.40 16.61
N GLY A 422 -12.97 4.22 16.59
CA GLY A 422 -13.37 3.52 15.38
C GLY A 422 -12.18 2.83 14.71
N GLY A 423 -12.09 2.90 13.38
CA GLY A 423 -11.02 2.27 12.60
C GLY A 423 -11.25 0.78 12.36
N TRP A 424 -10.17 0.10 12.00
CA TRP A 424 -10.15 -1.30 11.64
C TRP A 424 -9.81 -2.21 12.82
N LEU A 425 -10.36 -3.43 12.82
CA LEU A 425 -9.81 -4.59 13.51
C LEU A 425 -9.18 -5.54 12.49
N PHE A 426 -7.96 -5.97 12.73
CA PHE A 426 -7.29 -7.03 11.97
C PHE A 426 -7.02 -8.22 12.86
N VAL A 427 -7.41 -9.40 12.37
CA VAL A 427 -7.33 -10.68 13.08
C VAL A 427 -6.74 -11.72 12.13
N ASP A 428 -5.82 -12.54 12.59
CA ASP A 428 -5.26 -13.64 11.81
C ASP A 428 -5.81 -15.01 12.25
N GLU A 429 -5.73 -15.34 13.54
CA GLU A 429 -6.04 -16.69 14.01
C GLU A 429 -6.78 -16.69 15.36
N ILE A 430 -7.69 -17.67 15.55
CA ILE A 430 -8.35 -17.95 16.82
C ILE A 430 -7.85 -19.28 17.38
N ILE A 431 -6.91 -19.21 18.30
CA ILE A 431 -6.21 -20.36 18.88
C ILE A 431 -7.02 -20.98 20.01
N VAL A 432 -7.46 -22.22 19.85
CA VAL A 432 -8.22 -23.01 20.86
C VAL A 432 -7.35 -24.12 21.41
N LYS A 433 -7.12 -24.14 22.74
CA LYS A 433 -6.34 -25.18 23.41
C LYS A 433 -7.18 -26.03 24.33
#